data_0b4695738cb748ce1eb9ecb618dab3d7
#
_entry.id   0b4695738cb748ce1eb9ecb618dab3d7
#
_cell.length_a   1.000
_cell.length_b   1.000
_cell.length_c   1.000
_cell.angle_alpha   90.00
_cell.angle_beta   90.00
_cell.angle_gamma   90.00
#
_symmetry.space_group_name_H-M   'P 1'
#
loop_
_entity.id
_entity.type
_entity.pdbx_description
1 polymer ?
#
loop_
_entity_poly.entity_id
_entity_poly.type
_entity_poly.pdbx_seq_one_letter_code
_entity_poly.pdbx_strand_id
1 'polypeptide(L)'
;MMDEVSLTLIQHIRREEEKAVAEAGGERPVRPGERVVERMVDEFGRPGRAQGAGFYEYPEQGPKHLWPGLAEHFATGADVPEQDLQDRLLYRMAIETARCFDDGVLTDAPSANLGGVFGIGFPPHTGGPVTFMTHREGGPAAFVARADELADRYGERFRPGGTLRQLAERGEGPGR
;
A
#
# COMPACT_ATOMS: atom_id res chain seq x y z
N MET A 1 5.04 -3.51 -11.28
CA MET A 1 4.85 -2.05 -11.13
C MET A 1 6.13 -1.37 -10.64
N MET A 2 6.75 -1.73 -9.51
CA MET A 2 7.98 -1.07 -9.02
C MET A 2 9.12 -1.10 -10.03
N ASP A 3 9.39 -2.23 -10.66
CA ASP A 3 10.41 -2.35 -11.72
C ASP A 3 10.13 -1.48 -12.95
N GLU A 4 8.86 -1.25 -13.27
CA GLU A 4 8.45 -0.40 -14.40
C GLU A 4 8.71 1.08 -14.13
N VAL A 5 8.58 1.50 -12.86
CA VAL A 5 8.84 2.88 -12.43
C VAL A 5 10.33 3.13 -12.23
N SER A 6 11.13 2.10 -11.98
CA SER A 6 12.53 2.11 -11.56
C SER A 6 12.72 2.17 -10.04
N LEU A 7 13.45 1.21 -9.51
CA LEU A 7 13.80 1.18 -8.08
C LEU A 7 14.76 2.32 -7.72
N THR A 8 15.61 2.73 -8.64
CA THR A 8 16.50 3.90 -8.47
C THR A 8 15.70 5.18 -8.30
N LEU A 9 14.61 5.37 -9.07
CA LEU A 9 13.74 6.53 -8.90
C LEU A 9 13.05 6.52 -7.53
N ILE A 10 12.53 5.37 -7.11
CA ILE A 10 11.92 5.22 -5.78
C ILE A 10 12.94 5.57 -4.67
N GLN A 11 14.17 5.08 -4.79
CA GLN A 11 15.25 5.39 -3.85
C GLN A 11 15.58 6.89 -3.84
N HIS A 12 15.63 7.52 -5.01
CA HIS A 12 15.91 8.96 -5.14
C HIS A 12 14.81 9.79 -4.46
N ILE A 13 13.54 9.54 -4.78
CA ILE A 13 12.40 10.24 -4.17
C ILE A 13 12.46 10.12 -2.64
N ARG A 14 12.78 8.94 -2.13
CA ARG A 14 12.90 8.74 -0.69
C ARG A 14 14.03 9.57 -0.06
N ARG A 15 15.20 9.62 -0.71
CA ARG A 15 16.34 10.43 -0.22
C ARG A 15 16.02 11.91 -0.20
N GLU A 16 15.30 12.42 -1.20
CA GLU A 16 14.83 13.81 -1.23
C GLU A 16 13.80 14.08 -0.12
N GLU A 17 12.89 13.15 0.13
CA GLU A 17 11.92 13.25 1.23
C GLU A 17 12.62 13.27 2.60
N GLU A 18 13.62 12.39 2.82
CA GLU A 18 14.43 12.38 4.05
C GLU A 18 15.14 13.69 4.28
N LYS A 19 15.75 14.25 3.21
CA LYS A 19 16.43 15.54 3.25
C LYS A 19 15.46 16.67 3.61
N ALA A 20 14.29 16.73 2.96
CA ALA A 20 13.29 17.77 3.23
C ALA A 20 12.76 17.69 4.68
N VAL A 21 12.52 16.49 5.19
CA VAL A 21 12.09 16.29 6.59
C VAL A 21 13.18 16.71 7.57
N ALA A 22 14.44 16.36 7.30
CA ALA A 22 15.57 16.74 8.14
C ALA A 22 15.79 18.28 8.14
N GLU A 23 15.68 18.95 7.00
CA GLU A 23 15.74 20.41 6.87
C GLU A 23 14.63 21.11 7.66
N ALA A 24 13.46 20.47 7.79
CA ALA A 24 12.35 20.93 8.62
C ALA A 24 12.51 20.58 10.13
N GLY A 25 13.65 19.99 10.53
CA GLY A 25 13.94 19.61 11.92
C GLY A 25 13.22 18.35 12.41
N GLY A 26 12.68 17.54 11.49
CA GLY A 26 12.00 16.28 11.78
C GLY A 26 12.87 15.04 11.54
N GLU A 27 12.33 13.89 11.93
CA GLU A 27 12.87 12.58 11.61
C GLU A 27 11.82 11.76 10.85
N ARG A 28 12.23 11.10 9.77
CA ARG A 28 11.36 10.21 9.00
C ARG A 28 11.60 8.76 9.43
N PRO A 29 10.54 8.04 9.83
CA PRO A 29 10.69 6.63 10.18
C PRO A 29 11.04 5.80 8.93
N VAL A 30 12.10 4.99 9.04
CA VAL A 30 12.50 4.04 7.99
C VAL A 30 11.51 2.88 7.94
N ARG A 31 10.90 2.66 6.78
CA ARG A 31 9.99 1.53 6.56
C ARG A 31 10.77 0.29 6.10
N PRO A 32 10.46 -0.92 6.59
CA PRO A 32 11.20 -2.14 6.21
C PRO A 32 11.33 -2.38 4.71
N GLY A 33 10.29 -2.06 3.92
CA GLY A 33 10.31 -2.21 2.47
C GLY A 33 11.31 -1.29 1.75
N GLU A 34 11.68 -0.17 2.36
CA GLU A 34 12.66 0.76 1.78
C GLU A 34 14.06 0.16 1.79
N ARG A 35 14.41 -0.57 2.85
CA ARG A 35 15.69 -1.30 2.93
C ARG A 35 15.79 -2.38 1.84
N VAL A 36 14.66 -2.99 1.47
CA VAL A 36 14.64 -3.95 0.36
C VAL A 36 14.99 -3.25 -0.95
N VAL A 37 14.38 -2.07 -1.23
CA VAL A 37 14.69 -1.29 -2.44
C VAL A 37 16.15 -0.86 -2.46
N GLU A 38 16.70 -0.39 -1.34
CA GLU A 38 18.11 -0.02 -1.24
C GLU A 38 19.03 -1.18 -1.58
N ARG A 39 18.81 -2.35 -0.96
CA ARG A 39 19.62 -3.54 -1.23
C ARG A 39 19.50 -3.99 -2.69
N MET A 40 18.29 -3.92 -3.26
CA MET A 40 18.10 -4.24 -4.69
C MET A 40 18.97 -3.36 -5.59
N VAL A 41 19.05 -2.06 -5.32
CA VAL A 41 19.80 -1.11 -6.14
C VAL A 41 21.31 -1.14 -5.79
N ASP A 42 21.65 -0.96 -4.52
CA ASP A 42 23.03 -0.67 -4.09
C ASP A 42 23.86 -1.95 -3.90
N GLU A 43 23.25 -3.07 -3.46
CA GLU A 43 23.94 -4.32 -3.19
C GLU A 43 23.88 -5.28 -4.39
N PHE A 44 22.70 -5.42 -5.02
CA PHE A 44 22.47 -6.40 -6.07
C PHE A 44 22.52 -5.81 -7.49
N GLY A 45 22.66 -4.50 -7.66
CA GLY A 45 22.72 -3.84 -8.97
C GLY A 45 21.48 -4.05 -9.82
N ARG A 46 20.27 -4.08 -9.19
CA ARG A 46 18.99 -4.38 -9.83
C ARG A 46 18.06 -3.18 -9.83
N PRO A 47 18.31 -2.18 -10.68
CA PRO A 47 17.62 -0.87 -10.61
C PRO A 47 16.21 -0.87 -11.23
N GLY A 48 15.82 -1.89 -11.99
CA GLY A 48 14.51 -2.03 -12.60
C GLY A 48 14.51 -2.51 -14.04
N ARG A 49 13.34 -2.56 -14.65
CA ARG A 49 13.12 -3.13 -15.98
C ARG A 49 13.94 -2.45 -17.07
N ALA A 50 14.06 -1.12 -17.04
CA ALA A 50 14.79 -0.38 -18.08
C ALA A 50 16.25 -0.78 -18.20
N GLN A 51 16.85 -1.31 -17.14
CA GLN A 51 18.20 -1.84 -17.09
C GLN A 51 18.24 -3.38 -17.11
N GLY A 52 17.10 -4.02 -17.40
CA GLY A 52 17.00 -5.47 -17.56
C GLY A 52 16.93 -6.28 -16.26
N ALA A 53 16.99 -5.65 -15.10
CA ALA A 53 17.05 -6.35 -13.81
C ALA A 53 16.36 -5.52 -12.70
N GLY A 54 15.39 -6.13 -12.03
CA GLY A 54 14.67 -5.57 -10.88
C GLY A 54 14.26 -6.70 -9.93
N PHE A 55 13.06 -6.65 -9.38
CA PHE A 55 12.44 -7.78 -8.69
C PHE A 55 12.22 -8.96 -9.64
N TYR A 56 12.14 -8.66 -10.94
CA TYR A 56 12.03 -9.65 -12.00
C TYR A 56 13.31 -9.72 -12.83
N GLU A 57 13.53 -10.88 -13.41
CA GLU A 57 14.40 -11.09 -14.56
C GLU A 57 13.61 -10.77 -15.83
N TYR A 58 14.28 -10.13 -16.79
CA TYR A 58 13.73 -9.74 -18.09
C TYR A 58 14.55 -10.38 -19.22
N PRO A 59 14.41 -11.70 -19.44
CA PRO A 59 15.18 -12.38 -20.48
C PRO A 59 14.77 -11.87 -21.87
N GLU A 60 15.70 -11.87 -22.82
CA GLU A 60 15.42 -11.51 -24.22
C GLU A 60 14.39 -12.46 -24.86
N GLN A 61 14.37 -13.72 -24.42
CA GLN A 61 13.42 -14.74 -24.86
C GLN A 61 12.69 -15.34 -23.67
N GLY A 62 11.36 -15.41 -23.78
CA GLY A 62 10.51 -16.00 -22.75
C GLY A 62 9.86 -14.98 -21.81
N PRO A 63 9.02 -15.46 -20.89
CA PRO A 63 8.31 -14.61 -19.95
C PRO A 63 9.24 -14.12 -18.82
N LYS A 64 8.99 -12.91 -18.33
CA LYS A 64 9.62 -12.43 -17.10
C LYS A 64 9.26 -13.34 -15.93
N HIS A 65 10.19 -13.56 -15.01
CA HIS A 65 10.00 -14.33 -13.79
C HIS A 65 10.63 -13.62 -12.60
N LEU A 66 10.23 -13.98 -11.39
CA LEU A 66 10.84 -13.41 -10.19
C LEU A 66 12.33 -13.76 -10.12
N TRP A 67 13.14 -12.80 -9.73
CA TRP A 67 14.56 -13.04 -9.48
C TRP A 67 14.74 -14.08 -8.34
N PRO A 68 15.44 -15.19 -8.57
CA PRO A 68 15.62 -16.25 -7.57
C PRO A 68 16.26 -15.76 -6.27
N GLY A 69 17.14 -14.75 -6.34
CA GLY A 69 17.78 -14.16 -5.17
C GLY A 69 16.78 -13.50 -4.18
N LEU A 70 15.51 -13.24 -4.56
CA LEU A 70 14.50 -12.79 -3.62
C LEU A 70 14.25 -13.82 -2.51
N ALA A 71 14.16 -15.09 -2.88
CA ALA A 71 13.99 -16.16 -1.91
C ALA A 71 15.26 -16.37 -1.06
N GLU A 72 16.44 -16.18 -1.64
CA GLU A 72 17.71 -16.36 -0.95
C GLU A 72 18.00 -15.24 0.06
N HIS A 73 17.77 -13.98 -0.33
CA HIS A 73 18.23 -12.82 0.44
C HIS A 73 17.14 -12.12 1.26
N PHE A 74 15.87 -12.35 0.95
CA PHE A 74 14.73 -11.65 1.56
C PHE A 74 13.66 -12.55 2.17
N ALA A 75 13.72 -13.87 1.96
CA ALA A 75 12.75 -14.77 2.57
C ALA A 75 12.91 -14.75 4.11
N THR A 76 11.81 -14.47 4.80
CA THR A 76 11.76 -14.46 6.26
C THR A 76 11.29 -15.78 6.86
N GLY A 77 10.89 -16.74 6.01
CA GLY A 77 10.23 -17.98 6.44
C GLY A 77 8.82 -17.76 7.01
N ALA A 78 8.31 -16.52 7.00
CA ALA A 78 6.96 -16.25 7.47
C ALA A 78 5.94 -16.74 6.45
N ASP A 79 5.03 -17.60 6.91
CA ASP A 79 3.84 -18.00 6.14
C ASP A 79 2.76 -16.94 6.34
N VAL A 80 2.53 -16.11 5.31
CA VAL A 80 1.51 -15.06 5.33
C VAL A 80 0.34 -15.55 4.47
N PRO A 81 -0.87 -15.72 5.03
CA PRO A 81 -2.03 -16.13 4.27
C PRO A 81 -2.27 -15.21 3.06
N GLU A 82 -2.61 -15.79 1.91
CA GLU A 82 -2.85 -15.02 0.67
C GLU A 82 -3.92 -13.94 0.86
N GLN A 83 -4.99 -14.25 1.61
CA GLN A 83 -6.03 -13.29 1.95
C GLN A 83 -5.47 -12.08 2.72
N ASP A 84 -4.53 -12.30 3.64
CA ASP A 84 -3.88 -11.20 4.35
C ASP A 84 -3.02 -10.34 3.43
N LEU A 85 -2.36 -10.93 2.43
CA LEU A 85 -1.60 -10.18 1.44
C LEU A 85 -2.51 -9.27 0.62
N GLN A 86 -3.64 -9.78 0.15
CA GLN A 86 -4.64 -9.03 -0.60
C GLN A 86 -5.27 -7.94 0.27
N ASP A 87 -5.72 -8.29 1.47
CA ASP A 87 -6.33 -7.35 2.42
C ASP A 87 -5.35 -6.21 2.78
N ARG A 88 -4.08 -6.51 3.02
CA ARG A 88 -3.08 -5.49 3.36
C ARG A 88 -2.93 -4.41 2.28
N LEU A 89 -3.07 -4.77 1.01
CA LEU A 89 -3.05 -3.81 -0.09
C LEU A 89 -4.32 -2.96 -0.11
N LEU A 90 -5.49 -3.59 -0.09
CA LEU A 90 -6.78 -2.90 -0.23
C LEU A 90 -7.13 -2.08 1.01
N TYR A 91 -6.94 -2.64 2.20
CA TYR A 91 -7.23 -1.95 3.46
C TYR A 91 -6.35 -0.71 3.66
N ARG A 92 -5.07 -0.77 3.28
CA ARG A 92 -4.20 0.40 3.39
C ARG A 92 -4.71 1.57 2.55
N MET A 93 -5.12 1.32 1.30
CA MET A 93 -5.70 2.33 0.43
C MET A 93 -7.06 2.84 0.94
N ALA A 94 -7.92 1.93 1.39
CA ALA A 94 -9.24 2.29 1.89
C ALA A 94 -9.17 3.12 3.20
N ILE A 95 -8.31 2.74 4.15
CA ILE A 95 -8.10 3.49 5.40
C ILE A 95 -7.52 4.89 5.10
N GLU A 96 -6.60 5.01 4.14
CA GLU A 96 -6.08 6.31 3.74
C GLU A 96 -7.17 7.18 3.09
N THR A 97 -8.05 6.58 2.27
CA THR A 97 -9.23 7.29 1.74
C THR A 97 -10.11 7.81 2.87
N ALA A 98 -10.35 7.01 3.92
CA ALA A 98 -11.13 7.48 5.09
C ALA A 98 -10.45 8.66 5.79
N ARG A 99 -9.12 8.66 5.93
CA ARG A 99 -8.36 9.79 6.48
C ARG A 99 -8.50 11.06 5.64
N CYS A 100 -8.51 10.92 4.30
CA CYS A 100 -8.72 12.06 3.41
C CYS A 100 -10.11 12.74 3.63
N PHE A 101 -11.12 11.99 4.09
CA PHE A 101 -12.39 12.59 4.52
C PHE A 101 -12.24 13.31 5.86
N ASP A 102 -11.54 12.72 6.82
CA ASP A 102 -11.27 13.35 8.13
C ASP A 102 -10.51 14.68 7.96
N ASP A 103 -9.57 14.72 7.02
CA ASP A 103 -8.75 15.89 6.70
C ASP A 103 -9.48 16.90 5.77
N GLY A 104 -10.71 16.61 5.32
CA GLY A 104 -11.48 17.47 4.43
C GLY A 104 -10.98 17.54 2.99
N VAL A 105 -10.07 16.65 2.60
CA VAL A 105 -9.55 16.54 1.20
C VAL A 105 -10.61 15.93 0.28
N LEU A 106 -11.36 14.97 0.78
CA LEU A 106 -12.50 14.36 0.10
C LEU A 106 -13.80 14.76 0.78
N THR A 107 -14.83 15.04 -0.01
CA THR A 107 -16.12 15.53 0.48
C THR A 107 -17.29 14.60 0.16
N ASP A 108 -17.15 13.70 -0.82
CA ASP A 108 -18.21 12.79 -1.23
C ASP A 108 -17.67 11.41 -1.67
N ALA A 109 -18.49 10.38 -1.44
CA ALA A 109 -18.15 9.01 -1.74
C ALA A 109 -17.98 8.71 -3.25
N PRO A 110 -18.82 9.25 -4.18
CA PRO A 110 -18.61 9.04 -5.61
C PRO A 110 -17.24 9.52 -6.11
N SER A 111 -16.82 10.73 -5.73
CA SER A 111 -15.51 11.27 -6.11
C SER A 111 -14.36 10.43 -5.53
N ALA A 112 -14.48 9.99 -4.27
CA ALA A 112 -13.51 9.10 -3.64
C ALA A 112 -13.39 7.75 -4.36
N ASN A 113 -14.52 7.14 -4.75
CA ASN A 113 -14.52 5.88 -5.48
C ASN A 113 -13.90 6.02 -6.88
N LEU A 114 -14.31 7.04 -7.64
CA LEU A 114 -13.76 7.29 -8.98
C LEU A 114 -12.26 7.63 -8.92
N GLY A 115 -11.87 8.51 -8.01
CA GLY A 115 -10.46 8.86 -7.80
C GLY A 115 -9.63 7.66 -7.35
N GLY A 116 -10.18 6.81 -6.49
CA GLY A 116 -9.54 5.56 -6.07
C GLY A 116 -9.29 4.62 -7.24
N VAL A 117 -10.29 4.39 -8.08
CA VAL A 117 -10.17 3.46 -9.23
C VAL A 117 -9.24 4.02 -10.30
N PHE A 118 -9.44 5.26 -10.75
CA PHE A 118 -8.71 5.81 -11.87
C PHE A 118 -7.38 6.46 -11.50
N GLY A 119 -7.25 6.99 -10.28
CA GLY A 119 -6.06 7.69 -9.82
C GLY A 119 -5.00 6.79 -9.20
N ILE A 120 -5.41 5.87 -8.32
CA ILE A 120 -4.48 5.01 -7.58
C ILE A 120 -4.61 3.52 -7.88
N GLY A 121 -5.46 3.13 -8.85
CA GLY A 121 -5.60 1.75 -9.30
C GLY A 121 -6.30 0.84 -8.29
N PHE A 122 -7.23 1.36 -7.50
CA PHE A 122 -8.09 0.53 -6.67
C PHE A 122 -8.92 -0.41 -7.55
N PRO A 123 -9.09 -1.71 -7.21
CA PRO A 123 -9.73 -2.66 -8.09
C PRO A 123 -11.16 -2.26 -8.48
N PRO A 124 -11.48 -2.09 -9.77
CA PRO A 124 -12.80 -1.59 -10.22
C PRO A 124 -13.98 -2.47 -9.79
N HIS A 125 -13.75 -3.79 -9.71
CA HIS A 125 -14.80 -4.75 -9.32
C HIS A 125 -15.31 -4.56 -7.88
N THR A 126 -14.58 -3.82 -7.05
CA THR A 126 -15.00 -3.48 -5.67
C THR A 126 -15.93 -2.27 -5.62
N GLY A 127 -16.06 -1.52 -6.73
CA GLY A 127 -16.77 -0.24 -6.78
C GLY A 127 -16.00 0.95 -6.17
N GLY A 128 -14.73 0.76 -5.79
CA GLY A 128 -13.88 1.78 -5.21
C GLY A 128 -13.73 1.67 -3.68
N PRO A 129 -12.84 2.49 -3.08
CA PRO A 129 -12.45 2.32 -1.67
C PRO A 129 -13.60 2.53 -0.67
N VAL A 130 -14.51 3.47 -0.90
CA VAL A 130 -15.67 3.66 -0.01
C VAL A 130 -16.67 2.51 -0.13
N THR A 131 -16.95 2.08 -1.37
CA THR A 131 -17.83 0.93 -1.62
C THR A 131 -17.22 -0.35 -1.00
N PHE A 132 -15.92 -0.54 -1.10
CA PHE A 132 -15.21 -1.65 -0.47
C PHE A 132 -15.37 -1.66 1.06
N MET A 133 -15.34 -0.49 1.72
CA MET A 133 -15.57 -0.37 3.16
C MET A 133 -17.01 -0.69 3.56
N THR A 134 -17.99 -0.33 2.71
CA THR A 134 -19.41 -0.27 3.10
C THR A 134 -20.24 -1.44 2.59
N HIS A 135 -19.89 -2.06 1.46
CA HIS A 135 -20.71 -3.08 0.78
C HIS A 135 -20.16 -4.51 0.89
N ARG A 136 -19.11 -4.72 1.67
CA ARG A 136 -18.65 -6.07 1.94
C ARG A 136 -19.61 -6.80 2.89
N GLU A 137 -19.55 -8.13 2.93
CA GLU A 137 -20.29 -8.93 3.90
C GLU A 137 -20.01 -8.47 5.33
N GLY A 138 -21.05 -8.23 6.10
CA GLY A 138 -20.98 -7.64 7.45
C GLY A 138 -20.78 -6.12 7.49
N GLY A 139 -20.72 -5.46 6.33
CA GLY A 139 -20.72 -3.98 6.23
C GLY A 139 -19.50 -3.28 6.84
N PRO A 140 -19.67 -1.99 7.20
CA PRO A 140 -18.57 -1.18 7.75
C PRO A 140 -18.01 -1.72 9.07
N ALA A 141 -18.84 -2.35 9.90
CA ALA A 141 -18.38 -2.96 11.15
C ALA A 141 -17.42 -4.11 10.91
N ALA A 142 -17.70 -4.98 9.93
CA ALA A 142 -16.80 -6.06 9.54
C ALA A 142 -15.49 -5.52 8.92
N PHE A 143 -15.56 -4.40 8.18
CA PHE A 143 -14.36 -3.73 7.68
C PHE A 143 -13.47 -3.28 8.85
N VAL A 144 -14.04 -2.60 9.84
CA VAL A 144 -13.29 -2.10 11.02
C VAL A 144 -12.68 -3.27 11.81
N ALA A 145 -13.45 -4.32 12.08
CA ALA A 145 -12.96 -5.51 12.80
C ALA A 145 -11.75 -6.14 12.06
N ARG A 146 -11.85 -6.32 10.75
CA ARG A 146 -10.76 -6.87 9.95
C ARG A 146 -9.54 -5.94 9.90
N ALA A 147 -9.75 -4.62 9.84
CA ALA A 147 -8.68 -3.64 9.91
C ALA A 147 -7.91 -3.72 11.25
N ASP A 148 -8.62 -3.93 12.35
CA ASP A 148 -8.00 -4.15 13.66
C ASP A 148 -7.17 -5.43 13.71
N GLU A 149 -7.68 -6.56 13.19
CA GLU A 149 -6.89 -7.79 13.07
C GLU A 149 -5.60 -7.59 12.27
N LEU A 150 -5.70 -6.85 11.14
CA LEU A 150 -4.52 -6.52 10.33
C LEU A 150 -3.55 -5.61 11.07
N ALA A 151 -4.07 -4.68 11.88
CA ALA A 151 -3.23 -3.80 12.69
C ALA A 151 -2.48 -4.57 13.78
N ASP A 152 -3.16 -5.48 14.47
CA ASP A 152 -2.58 -6.31 15.52
C ASP A 152 -1.49 -7.27 14.96
N ARG A 153 -1.67 -7.77 13.74
CA ARG A 153 -0.72 -8.71 13.10
C ARG A 153 0.39 -8.02 12.34
N TYR A 154 0.12 -6.86 11.69
CA TYR A 154 1.02 -6.24 10.70
C TYR A 154 1.32 -4.77 10.96
N GLY A 155 0.84 -4.23 12.08
CA GLY A 155 1.20 -2.91 12.59
C GLY A 155 0.16 -1.81 12.39
N GLU A 156 0.30 -0.76 13.15
CA GLU A 156 -0.66 0.34 13.35
C GLU A 156 -1.10 1.09 12.08
N ARG A 157 -0.39 0.93 10.97
CA ARG A 157 -0.78 1.52 9.67
C ARG A 157 -2.15 1.04 9.18
N PHE A 158 -2.64 -0.09 9.71
CA PHE A 158 -3.96 -0.65 9.39
C PHE A 158 -5.03 -0.26 10.40
N ARG A 159 -4.68 0.45 11.49
CA ARG A 159 -5.63 0.86 12.51
C ARG A 159 -6.61 1.90 11.96
N PRO A 160 -7.93 1.63 11.97
CA PRO A 160 -8.92 2.60 11.53
C PRO A 160 -9.00 3.77 12.51
N GLY A 161 -9.20 4.97 11.96
CA GLY A 161 -9.38 6.19 12.75
C GLY A 161 -10.69 6.20 13.53
N GLY A 162 -10.79 7.11 14.51
CA GLY A 162 -11.97 7.22 15.36
C GLY A 162 -13.25 7.56 14.60
N THR A 163 -13.17 8.44 13.62
CA THR A 163 -14.33 8.81 12.77
C THR A 163 -14.87 7.61 12.00
N LEU A 164 -13.98 6.80 11.37
CA LEU A 164 -14.40 5.61 10.65
C LEU A 164 -15.07 4.58 11.57
N ARG A 165 -14.60 4.44 12.82
CA ARG A 165 -15.22 3.56 13.83
C ARG A 165 -16.62 4.03 14.18
N GLN A 166 -16.81 5.33 14.47
CA GLN A 166 -18.11 5.90 14.79
C GLN A 166 -19.11 5.77 13.64
N LEU A 167 -18.66 5.94 12.39
CA LEU A 167 -19.48 5.69 11.20
C LEU A 167 -19.88 4.22 11.09
N ALA A 168 -18.95 3.31 11.32
CA ALA A 168 -19.20 1.87 11.27
C ALA A 168 -20.21 1.41 12.33
N GLU A 169 -20.19 1.96 13.54
CA GLU A 169 -21.18 1.70 14.59
C GLU A 169 -22.61 2.09 14.17
N ARG A 170 -22.74 3.10 13.31
CA ARG A 170 -24.01 3.54 12.72
C ARG A 170 -24.37 2.80 11.41
N GLY A 171 -23.54 1.88 10.95
CA GLY A 171 -23.69 1.23 9.66
C GLY A 171 -23.43 2.15 8.47
N GLU A 172 -22.69 3.23 8.68
CA GLU A 172 -22.39 4.26 7.69
C GLU A 172 -20.94 4.17 7.20
N GLY A 173 -20.68 4.75 6.04
CA GLY A 173 -19.35 4.96 5.50
C GLY A 173 -19.00 6.43 5.33
N PRO A 174 -17.74 6.76 5.07
CA PRO A 174 -17.31 8.14 4.85
C PRO A 174 -17.95 8.75 3.60
N GLY A 175 -18.21 10.06 3.63
CA GLY A 175 -18.70 10.81 2.48
C GLY A 175 -20.21 10.69 2.19
N ARG A 176 -21.00 10.35 3.20
CA ARG A 176 -22.47 10.44 3.14
C ARG A 176 -22.96 11.80 3.61
#